data_0917517477cc48cb4c15c5cf5abb5905
#
_entry.id   0917517477cc48cb4c15c5cf5abb5905
#
_cell.length_a   1.000
_cell.length_b   1.000
_cell.length_c   1.000
_cell.angle_alpha   90.00
_cell.angle_beta   90.00
_cell.angle_gamma   90.00
#
_symmetry.space_group_name_H-M   'P 1'
#
loop_
_entity.id
_entity.type
_entity.pdbx_description
1 polymer ?
#
loop_
_entity_poly.entity_id
_entity_poly.type
_entity_poly.pdbx_seq_one_letter_code
_entity_poly.pdbx_strand_id
1 'polypeptide(L)'
;KQYAETGQGDLDVVAIDSRHGLAVVEVLMIRDGRILGHRTFRPDTRGEEDRHEILEAFLAQYYLGDREDPVQPQEILLGLEISGADALQQALNHQWGRKVRLAWRVRGDRSAWINMAQANAQQSLAAELAAREHMEQRFLALEALLGADSAVRRIECFDISHTQGEKAVASCVVFDQQGARKGDYRHFNVSPAHAGDDYEALEEAVRRRYQRVIKEQGRLPDLLLIDGGKGQMQRAWSVVQE
;
A
#
# COMPACT_ATOMS: atom_id res chain seq x y z
N LYS A 1 8.53 16.54 38.57
CA LYS A 1 7.76 17.66 37.94
C LYS A 1 6.39 17.09 37.61
N GLN A 2 5.39 17.52 38.36
CA GLN A 2 3.98 17.23 38.12
C GLN A 2 3.62 17.78 36.74
N TYR A 3 3.26 16.89 35.83
CA TYR A 3 2.58 17.26 34.61
C TYR A 3 1.16 17.65 35.03
N ALA A 4 0.81 18.93 34.82
CA ALA A 4 -0.53 19.41 35.04
C ALA A 4 -1.49 18.53 34.23
N GLU A 5 -2.48 17.95 34.91
CA GLU A 5 -3.68 17.38 34.31
C GLU A 5 -4.44 18.52 33.57
N THR A 6 -4.00 18.83 32.38
CA THR A 6 -4.85 19.53 31.42
C THR A 6 -5.80 18.48 30.87
N GLY A 7 -7.07 18.56 31.24
CA GLY A 7 -8.15 17.73 30.70
C GLY A 7 -8.29 17.91 29.19
N GLN A 8 -7.28 17.48 28.45
CA GLN A 8 -7.27 17.41 27.00
C GLN A 8 -7.91 16.08 26.66
N GLY A 9 -9.17 16.14 26.25
CA GLY A 9 -9.92 14.98 25.83
C GLY A 9 -9.26 14.22 24.66
N ASP A 10 -9.83 13.12 24.29
CA ASP A 10 -9.37 12.28 23.18
C ASP A 10 -9.39 13.05 21.87
N LEU A 11 -8.25 13.13 21.19
CA LEU A 11 -8.13 13.81 19.91
C LEU A 11 -7.26 13.00 18.92
N ASP A 12 -7.54 13.19 17.65
CA ASP A 12 -6.70 12.73 16.56
C ASP A 12 -6.06 13.94 15.87
N VAL A 13 -4.82 13.78 15.40
CA VAL A 13 -4.11 14.78 14.62
C VAL A 13 -3.84 14.22 13.25
N VAL A 14 -4.32 14.88 12.21
CA VAL A 14 -4.20 14.40 10.83
C VAL A 14 -3.40 15.41 10.02
N ALA A 15 -2.33 14.92 9.40
CA ALA A 15 -1.50 15.71 8.50
C ALA A 15 -1.27 14.97 7.18
N ILE A 16 -1.00 15.72 6.13
CA ILE A 16 -0.75 15.19 4.78
C ILE A 16 0.50 15.82 4.17
N ASP A 17 1.25 15.04 3.42
CA ASP A 17 2.17 15.56 2.41
C ASP A 17 1.94 14.83 1.10
N SER A 18 2.10 15.54 -0.03
CA SER A 18 1.91 14.98 -1.37
C SER A 18 2.92 15.54 -2.35
N ARG A 19 3.47 14.68 -3.21
CA ARG A 19 4.38 15.03 -4.32
C ARG A 19 4.35 13.96 -5.38
N HIS A 20 4.44 14.38 -6.64
CA HIS A 20 4.58 13.47 -7.80
C HIS A 20 3.50 12.37 -7.85
N GLY A 21 2.24 12.76 -7.59
CA GLY A 21 1.12 11.82 -7.60
C GLY A 21 1.09 10.82 -6.42
N LEU A 22 1.96 10.98 -5.42
CA LEU A 22 1.92 10.25 -4.17
C LEU A 22 1.43 11.14 -3.04
N ALA A 23 0.63 10.57 -2.15
CA ALA A 23 0.23 11.22 -0.92
C ALA A 23 0.42 10.29 0.27
N VAL A 24 0.83 10.88 1.39
CA VAL A 24 0.91 10.20 2.68
C VAL A 24 0.12 11.01 3.69
N VAL A 25 -0.80 10.34 4.36
CA VAL A 25 -1.57 10.90 5.47
C VAL A 25 -1.12 10.23 6.76
N GLU A 26 -0.78 11.04 7.74
CA GLU A 26 -0.40 10.60 9.08
C GLU A 26 -1.51 10.94 10.07
N VAL A 27 -1.93 9.94 10.86
CA VAL A 27 -2.92 10.10 11.93
C VAL A 27 -2.25 9.77 13.26
N LEU A 28 -2.06 10.78 14.13
CA LEU A 28 -1.63 10.58 15.50
C LEU A 28 -2.86 10.48 16.41
N MET A 29 -2.90 9.47 17.24
CA MET A 29 -3.96 9.26 18.22
C MET A 29 -3.48 9.71 19.59
N ILE A 30 -4.15 10.72 20.16
CA ILE A 30 -3.84 11.29 21.49
C ILE A 30 -5.03 11.00 22.39
N ARG A 31 -4.75 10.38 23.54
CA ARG A 31 -5.73 10.02 24.55
C ARG A 31 -5.20 10.47 25.91
N ASP A 32 -6.02 11.19 26.67
CA ASP A 32 -5.64 11.79 27.95
C ASP A 32 -4.33 12.60 27.89
N GLY A 33 -4.12 13.36 26.80
CA GLY A 33 -2.92 14.16 26.58
C GLY A 33 -1.64 13.37 26.26
N ARG A 34 -1.73 12.06 26.00
CA ARG A 34 -0.61 11.20 25.65
C ARG A 34 -0.77 10.64 24.24
N ILE A 35 0.34 10.55 23.51
CA ILE A 35 0.36 9.89 22.20
C ILE A 35 0.21 8.39 22.44
N LEU A 36 -0.92 7.82 22.01
CA LEU A 36 -1.19 6.39 22.07
C LEU A 36 -0.51 5.64 20.92
N GLY A 37 -0.43 6.28 19.77
CA GLY A 37 0.18 5.70 18.57
C GLY A 37 -0.06 6.57 17.35
N HIS A 38 0.38 6.07 16.20
CA HIS A 38 0.15 6.70 14.91
C HIS A 38 -0.16 5.66 13.84
N ARG A 39 -0.78 6.12 12.76
CA ARG A 39 -1.05 5.31 11.56
C ARG A 39 -0.71 6.12 10.32
N THR A 40 -0.01 5.49 9.41
CA THR A 40 0.38 6.07 8.12
C THR A 40 -0.47 5.46 7.01
N PHE A 41 -1.10 6.31 6.22
CA PHE A 41 -1.96 5.92 5.10
C PHE A 41 -1.38 6.42 3.79
N ARG A 42 -1.67 5.69 2.73
CA ARG A 42 -1.29 6.02 1.35
C ARG A 42 -2.56 6.03 0.49
N PRO A 43 -3.34 7.13 0.53
CA PRO A 43 -4.55 7.22 -0.26
C PRO A 43 -4.22 7.18 -1.75
N ASP A 44 -5.10 6.53 -2.53
CA ASP A 44 -5.05 6.61 -3.98
C ASP A 44 -5.51 8.01 -4.38
N THR A 45 -4.60 8.80 -4.94
CA THR A 45 -4.87 10.18 -5.34
C THR A 45 -5.76 10.27 -6.59
N ARG A 46 -5.85 9.19 -7.38
CA ARG A 46 -6.58 9.14 -8.66
C ARG A 46 -6.19 10.27 -9.63
N GLY A 47 -4.96 10.75 -9.53
CA GLY A 47 -4.45 11.85 -10.33
C GLY A 47 -4.70 13.24 -9.72
N GLU A 48 -5.34 13.32 -8.56
CA GLU A 48 -5.49 14.56 -7.80
C GLU A 48 -4.14 14.98 -7.21
N GLU A 49 -3.77 16.23 -7.38
CA GLU A 49 -2.52 16.82 -6.87
C GLU A 49 -2.77 17.79 -5.71
N ASP A 50 -4.00 18.30 -5.58
CA ASP A 50 -4.34 19.20 -4.48
C ASP A 50 -4.48 18.42 -3.17
N ARG A 51 -3.50 18.64 -2.28
CA ARG A 51 -3.49 18.01 -0.95
C ARG A 51 -4.70 18.37 -0.08
N HIS A 52 -5.39 19.49 -0.34
CA HIS A 52 -6.60 19.85 0.38
C HIS A 52 -7.74 18.89 0.01
N GLU A 53 -7.92 18.63 -1.28
CA GLU A 53 -8.93 17.71 -1.79
C GLU A 53 -8.62 16.26 -1.41
N ILE A 54 -7.34 15.85 -1.49
CA ILE A 54 -6.91 14.51 -1.06
C ILE A 54 -7.20 14.31 0.43
N LEU A 55 -6.87 15.30 1.27
CA LEU A 55 -7.12 15.20 2.70
C LEU A 55 -8.61 15.16 3.02
N GLU A 56 -9.42 15.99 2.36
CA GLU A 56 -10.87 16.02 2.55
C GLU A 56 -11.51 14.67 2.22
N ALA A 57 -11.16 14.10 1.06
CA ALA A 57 -11.62 12.77 0.65
C ALA A 57 -11.18 11.68 1.64
N PHE A 58 -9.91 11.73 2.08
CA PHE A 58 -9.40 10.81 3.09
C PHE A 58 -10.18 10.89 4.41
N LEU A 59 -10.40 12.10 4.93
CA LEU A 59 -11.10 12.30 6.19
C LEU A 59 -12.54 11.79 6.12
N ALA A 60 -13.24 12.05 5.02
CA ALA A 60 -14.58 11.52 4.80
C ALA A 60 -14.58 9.99 4.82
N GLN A 61 -13.72 9.36 4.06
CA GLN A 61 -13.62 7.89 4.01
C GLN A 61 -13.18 7.30 5.36
N TYR A 62 -12.21 7.93 6.02
CA TYR A 62 -11.62 7.40 7.25
C TYR A 62 -12.57 7.52 8.45
N TYR A 63 -13.29 8.63 8.59
CA TYR A 63 -14.14 8.87 9.75
C TYR A 63 -15.61 8.55 9.55
N LEU A 64 -16.14 8.62 8.31
CA LEU A 64 -17.54 8.26 8.01
C LEU A 64 -17.70 6.82 7.53
N GLY A 65 -16.61 6.14 7.16
CA GLY A 65 -16.62 4.72 6.83
C GLY A 65 -16.80 3.83 8.05
N ASP A 66 -17.09 2.55 7.82
CA ASP A 66 -17.18 1.54 8.89
C ASP A 66 -15.80 1.33 9.52
N ARG A 67 -15.60 1.86 10.71
CA ARG A 67 -14.38 1.69 11.50
C ARG A 67 -14.55 0.64 12.55
N GLU A 68 -13.56 -0.22 12.67
CA GLU A 68 -13.44 -1.18 13.79
C GLU A 68 -12.88 -0.51 15.08
N ASP A 69 -12.47 0.78 15.02
CA ASP A 69 -11.88 1.47 16.16
C ASP A 69 -12.97 1.97 17.10
N PRO A 70 -13.02 1.47 18.34
CA PRO A 70 -14.10 1.79 19.29
C PRO A 70 -14.02 3.21 19.85
N VAL A 71 -12.88 3.88 19.74
CA VAL A 71 -12.65 5.20 20.35
C VAL A 71 -12.72 6.30 19.30
N GLN A 72 -13.85 7.01 19.28
CA GLN A 72 -14.06 8.18 18.43
C GLN A 72 -13.45 9.42 19.12
N PRO A 73 -12.59 10.22 18.46
CA PRO A 73 -12.01 11.40 19.07
C PRO A 73 -13.07 12.50 19.31
N GLN A 74 -12.87 13.32 20.35
CA GLN A 74 -13.71 14.51 20.62
C GLN A 74 -13.32 15.69 19.71
N GLU A 75 -12.06 15.70 19.26
CA GLU A 75 -11.51 16.73 18.41
C GLU A 75 -10.59 16.09 17.36
N ILE A 76 -10.61 16.64 16.15
CA ILE A 76 -9.71 16.28 15.06
C ILE A 76 -8.92 17.53 14.68
N LEU A 77 -7.62 17.49 14.89
CA LEU A 77 -6.70 18.55 14.51
C LEU A 77 -6.18 18.27 13.10
N LEU A 78 -6.26 19.25 12.23
CA LEU A 78 -5.84 19.12 10.83
C LEU A 78 -4.56 19.93 10.59
N GLY A 79 -3.62 19.36 9.85
CA GLY A 79 -2.39 20.04 9.44
C GLY A 79 -2.62 21.14 8.41
N LEU A 80 -3.79 21.14 7.75
CA LEU A 80 -4.22 22.19 6.83
C LEU A 80 -5.75 22.33 6.84
N GLU A 81 -6.22 23.47 6.34
CA GLU A 81 -7.65 23.78 6.20
C GLU A 81 -8.24 22.97 5.02
N ILE A 82 -9.46 22.49 5.17
CA ILE A 82 -10.23 21.85 4.10
C ILE A 82 -11.52 22.64 3.83
N SER A 83 -11.97 22.67 2.59
CA SER A 83 -13.15 23.44 2.19
C SER A 83 -14.44 22.89 2.79
N GLY A 84 -14.57 21.57 2.88
CA GLY A 84 -15.71 20.87 3.44
C GLY A 84 -15.70 20.68 4.96
N ALA A 85 -14.87 21.41 5.72
CA ALA A 85 -14.73 21.21 7.17
C ALA A 85 -16.06 21.25 7.94
N ASP A 86 -16.91 22.23 7.65
CA ASP A 86 -18.21 22.37 8.33
C ASP A 86 -19.17 21.23 7.98
N ALA A 87 -19.21 20.81 6.72
CA ALA A 87 -20.05 19.69 6.26
C ALA A 87 -19.57 18.38 6.89
N LEU A 88 -18.27 18.14 6.89
CA LEU A 88 -17.69 16.95 7.53
C LEU A 88 -17.98 16.92 9.03
N GLN A 89 -17.79 18.05 9.72
CA GLN A 89 -18.08 18.15 11.15
C GLN A 89 -19.56 17.87 11.46
N GLN A 90 -20.50 18.38 10.66
CA GLN A 90 -21.92 18.11 10.80
C GLN A 90 -22.25 16.62 10.57
N ALA A 91 -21.68 16.02 9.54
CA ALA A 91 -21.85 14.59 9.25
C ALA A 91 -21.34 13.71 10.40
N LEU A 92 -20.14 14.02 10.94
CA LEU A 92 -19.60 13.32 12.10
C LEU A 92 -20.44 13.50 13.35
N ASN A 93 -20.94 14.70 13.63
CA ASN A 93 -21.82 14.95 14.76
C ASN A 93 -23.13 14.13 14.67
N HIS A 94 -23.67 14.01 13.45
CA HIS A 94 -24.87 13.22 13.21
C HIS A 94 -24.61 11.73 13.38
N GLN A 95 -23.55 11.21 12.74
CA GLN A 95 -23.22 9.78 12.76
C GLN A 95 -22.84 9.29 14.17
N TRP A 96 -22.08 10.10 14.93
CA TRP A 96 -21.58 9.71 16.25
C TRP A 96 -22.53 10.11 17.40
N GLY A 97 -23.60 10.84 17.11
CA GLY A 97 -24.58 11.27 18.12
C GLY A 97 -24.01 12.24 19.16
N ARG A 98 -22.88 12.88 18.88
CA ARG A 98 -22.20 13.82 19.78
C ARG A 98 -21.45 14.89 19.02
N LYS A 99 -21.09 15.98 19.71
CA LYS A 99 -20.28 17.06 19.12
C LYS A 99 -18.84 16.62 18.96
N VAL A 100 -18.33 16.77 17.74
CA VAL A 100 -16.91 16.62 17.35
C VAL A 100 -16.43 17.93 16.82
N ARG A 101 -15.22 18.33 17.16
CA ARG A 101 -14.62 19.57 16.70
C ARG A 101 -13.53 19.29 15.67
N LEU A 102 -13.56 19.96 14.53
CA LEU A 102 -12.45 20.07 13.60
C LEU A 102 -11.73 21.40 13.82
N ALA A 103 -10.38 21.37 13.88
CA ALA A 103 -9.58 22.57 14.06
C ALA A 103 -8.23 22.46 13.35
N TRP A 104 -7.77 23.55 12.73
CA TRP A 104 -6.47 23.61 12.01
C TRP A 104 -5.61 24.80 12.44
N ARG A 105 -6.21 25.80 13.05
CA ARG A 105 -5.50 26.99 13.60
C ARG A 105 -5.44 26.89 15.13
N VAL A 106 -4.40 26.21 15.61
CA VAL A 106 -4.21 25.94 17.04
C VAL A 106 -2.87 26.47 17.54
N ARG A 107 -2.70 26.53 18.87
CA ARG A 107 -1.49 27.03 19.53
C ARG A 107 -1.02 26.02 20.59
N GLY A 108 0.21 26.23 21.11
CA GLY A 108 0.77 25.44 22.21
C GLY A 108 1.00 23.97 21.79
N ASP A 109 0.72 23.04 22.69
CA ASP A 109 0.95 21.61 22.50
C ASP A 109 0.23 21.03 21.29
N ARG A 110 -0.96 21.54 20.98
CA ARG A 110 -1.73 21.14 19.79
C ARG A 110 -1.00 21.48 18.49
N SER A 111 -0.34 22.64 18.43
CA SER A 111 0.50 23.02 17.29
C SER A 111 1.73 22.11 17.19
N ALA A 112 2.33 21.75 18.33
CA ALA A 112 3.46 20.81 18.34
C ALA A 112 3.07 19.43 17.82
N TRP A 113 1.89 18.94 18.15
CA TRP A 113 1.38 17.66 17.62
C TRP A 113 1.10 17.71 16.11
N ILE A 114 0.53 18.82 15.61
CA ILE A 114 0.36 19.01 14.16
C ILE A 114 1.73 19.00 13.46
N ASN A 115 2.71 19.73 14.00
CA ASN A 115 4.06 19.74 13.42
C ASN A 115 4.71 18.34 13.43
N MET A 116 4.49 17.57 14.48
CA MET A 116 4.96 16.18 14.57
C MET A 116 4.31 15.31 13.50
N ALA A 117 2.98 15.35 13.36
CA ALA A 117 2.27 14.60 12.32
C ALA A 117 2.72 15.00 10.92
N GLN A 118 2.93 16.31 10.70
CA GLN A 118 3.41 16.83 9.41
C GLN A 118 4.83 16.35 9.11
N ALA A 119 5.72 16.36 10.09
CA ALA A 119 7.08 15.84 9.92
C ALA A 119 7.07 14.34 9.61
N ASN A 120 6.22 13.55 10.27
CA ASN A 120 6.07 12.13 10.00
C ASN A 120 5.55 11.87 8.59
N ALA A 121 4.54 12.62 8.13
CA ALA A 121 4.02 12.51 6.78
C ALA A 121 5.10 12.83 5.72
N GLN A 122 5.86 13.91 5.94
CA GLN A 122 6.97 14.31 5.06
C GLN A 122 8.07 13.25 5.00
N GLN A 123 8.46 12.70 6.15
CA GLN A 123 9.48 11.66 6.22
C GLN A 123 9.02 10.37 5.52
N SER A 124 7.78 9.97 5.75
CA SER A 124 7.21 8.79 5.12
C SER A 124 7.10 8.95 3.59
N LEU A 125 6.69 10.13 3.11
CA LEU A 125 6.63 10.42 1.68
C LEU A 125 8.02 10.45 1.05
N ALA A 126 9.00 11.06 1.71
CA ALA A 126 10.38 11.08 1.22
C ALA A 126 10.97 9.66 1.09
N ALA A 127 10.70 8.79 2.07
CA ALA A 127 11.12 7.39 2.01
C ALA A 127 10.45 6.62 0.84
N GLU A 128 9.17 6.89 0.59
CA GLU A 128 8.42 6.28 -0.52
C GLU A 128 8.98 6.72 -1.90
N LEU A 129 9.25 8.02 -2.04
CA LEU A 129 9.85 8.57 -3.27
C LEU A 129 11.25 7.99 -3.53
N ALA A 130 12.09 7.92 -2.50
CA ALA A 130 13.41 7.31 -2.60
C ALA A 130 13.34 5.81 -2.96
N ALA A 131 12.37 5.08 -2.40
CA ALA A 131 12.17 3.68 -2.73
C ALA A 131 11.74 3.48 -4.21
N ARG A 132 10.89 4.38 -4.73
CA ARG A 132 10.51 4.38 -6.16
C ARG A 132 11.71 4.65 -7.06
N GLU A 133 12.45 5.72 -6.79
CA GLU A 133 13.65 6.06 -7.58
C GLU A 133 14.64 4.90 -7.59
N HIS A 134 14.88 4.29 -6.43
CA HIS A 134 15.76 3.12 -6.32
C HIS A 134 15.23 1.92 -7.14
N MET A 135 13.93 1.71 -7.17
CA MET A 135 13.32 0.63 -7.96
C MET A 135 13.48 0.90 -9.46
N GLU A 136 13.24 2.12 -9.92
CA GLU A 136 13.46 2.51 -11.32
C GLU A 136 14.91 2.27 -11.75
N GLN A 137 15.87 2.65 -10.91
CA GLN A 137 17.31 2.41 -11.18
C GLN A 137 17.62 0.91 -11.28
N ARG A 138 16.98 0.05 -10.45
CA ARG A 138 17.15 -1.40 -10.55
C ARG A 138 16.58 -1.97 -11.85
N PHE A 139 15.44 -1.48 -12.31
CA PHE A 139 14.88 -1.90 -13.59
C PHE A 139 15.78 -1.50 -14.76
N LEU A 140 16.30 -0.26 -14.77
CA LEU A 140 17.26 0.20 -15.77
C LEU A 140 18.55 -0.65 -15.78
N ALA A 141 19.07 -0.97 -14.60
CA ALA A 141 20.24 -1.84 -14.48
C ALA A 141 19.98 -3.26 -14.99
N LEU A 142 18.79 -3.79 -14.73
CA LEU A 142 18.35 -5.10 -15.23
C LEU A 142 18.22 -5.09 -16.75
N GLU A 143 17.62 -4.08 -17.34
CA GLU A 143 17.49 -3.89 -18.79
C GLU A 143 18.87 -3.87 -19.45
N ALA A 144 19.80 -3.10 -18.88
CA ALA A 144 21.18 -3.04 -19.38
C ALA A 144 21.90 -4.39 -19.27
N LEU A 145 21.72 -5.13 -18.19
CA LEU A 145 22.31 -6.45 -17.98
C LEU A 145 21.77 -7.49 -18.97
N LEU A 146 20.49 -7.43 -19.28
CA LEU A 146 19.83 -8.35 -20.22
C LEU A 146 20.06 -7.98 -21.69
N GLY A 147 20.56 -6.76 -21.97
CA GLY A 147 20.62 -6.22 -23.32
C GLY A 147 19.22 -6.12 -23.94
N ALA A 148 18.23 -5.77 -23.14
CA ALA A 148 16.84 -5.73 -23.58
C ALA A 148 16.61 -4.57 -24.56
N ASP A 149 16.00 -4.87 -25.71
CA ASP A 149 15.66 -3.88 -26.74
C ASP A 149 14.42 -3.04 -26.37
N SER A 150 13.71 -3.43 -25.33
CA SER A 150 12.49 -2.76 -24.84
C SER A 150 12.49 -2.66 -23.32
N ALA A 151 11.78 -1.65 -22.81
CA ALA A 151 11.65 -1.42 -21.38
C ALA A 151 10.97 -2.59 -20.66
N VAL A 152 11.58 -3.09 -19.60
CA VAL A 152 11.00 -4.08 -18.68
C VAL A 152 10.13 -3.35 -17.68
N ARG A 153 8.83 -3.53 -17.75
CA ARG A 153 7.86 -2.85 -16.88
C ARG A 153 7.15 -3.78 -15.92
N ARG A 154 7.15 -5.10 -16.23
CA ARG A 154 6.50 -6.13 -15.41
C ARG A 154 7.34 -7.39 -15.40
N ILE A 155 7.64 -7.85 -14.20
CA ILE A 155 8.39 -9.08 -13.95
C ILE A 155 7.48 -10.03 -13.18
N GLU A 156 7.39 -11.27 -13.62
CA GLU A 156 6.78 -12.34 -12.85
C GLU A 156 7.84 -13.39 -12.52
N CYS A 157 7.85 -13.86 -11.26
CA CYS A 157 8.76 -14.92 -10.82
C CYS A 157 7.96 -16.09 -10.26
N PHE A 158 8.29 -17.29 -10.72
CA PHE A 158 7.72 -18.54 -10.21
C PHE A 158 8.72 -19.28 -9.34
N ASP A 159 8.21 -19.80 -8.24
CA ASP A 159 8.89 -20.67 -7.30
C ASP A 159 8.01 -21.88 -6.98
N ILE A 160 8.62 -23.06 -6.83
CA ILE A 160 7.94 -24.27 -6.39
C ILE A 160 8.39 -24.59 -4.98
N SER A 161 7.44 -24.63 -4.06
CA SER A 161 7.69 -24.95 -2.65
C SER A 161 6.98 -26.25 -2.28
N HIS A 162 7.67 -27.13 -1.58
CA HIS A 162 7.09 -28.32 -0.99
C HIS A 162 6.70 -28.04 0.46
N THR A 163 5.41 -28.13 0.77
CA THR A 163 4.96 -28.18 2.16
C THR A 163 5.21 -29.59 2.70
N GLN A 164 5.76 -29.70 3.91
CA GLN A 164 6.05 -30.99 4.55
C GLN A 164 4.84 -31.93 4.43
N GLY A 165 4.96 -32.90 3.56
CA GLY A 165 4.10 -34.08 3.57
C GLY A 165 3.17 -34.33 2.41
N GLU A 166 3.18 -33.66 1.23
CA GLU A 166 2.45 -34.22 0.04
C GLU A 166 1.92 -33.19 -0.98
N LYS A 167 1.95 -31.88 -0.73
CA LYS A 167 1.38 -30.92 -1.69
C LYS A 167 2.44 -29.93 -2.16
N ALA A 168 2.81 -30.02 -3.45
CA ALA A 168 3.57 -28.97 -4.08
C ALA A 168 2.67 -27.74 -4.31
N VAL A 169 3.19 -26.58 -3.97
CA VAL A 169 2.54 -25.28 -4.20
C VAL A 169 3.48 -24.45 -5.07
N ALA A 170 2.98 -23.99 -6.20
CA ALA A 170 3.69 -23.00 -7.00
C ALA A 170 3.23 -21.61 -6.59
N SER A 171 4.17 -20.70 -6.40
CA SER A 171 3.89 -19.28 -6.17
C SER A 171 4.35 -18.45 -7.35
N CYS A 172 3.55 -17.42 -7.67
CA CYS A 172 3.90 -16.40 -8.65
C CYS A 172 3.90 -15.06 -7.94
N VAL A 173 5.06 -14.41 -7.87
CA VAL A 173 5.21 -13.05 -7.39
C VAL A 173 5.37 -12.09 -8.55
N VAL A 174 4.89 -10.88 -8.39
CA VAL A 174 4.82 -9.88 -9.45
C VAL A 174 5.45 -8.58 -8.98
N PHE A 175 6.31 -8.03 -9.82
CA PHE A 175 6.96 -6.74 -9.61
C PHE A 175 6.76 -5.84 -10.83
N ASP A 176 6.67 -4.55 -10.58
CA ASP A 176 6.78 -3.49 -11.59
C ASP A 176 7.70 -2.38 -11.11
N GLN A 177 7.82 -1.30 -11.87
CA GLN A 177 8.65 -0.14 -11.53
C GLN A 177 8.23 0.55 -10.21
N GLN A 178 7.04 0.25 -9.69
CA GLN A 178 6.55 0.75 -8.40
C GLN A 178 6.84 -0.23 -7.26
N GLY A 179 7.38 -1.41 -7.56
CA GLY A 179 7.74 -2.44 -6.59
C GLY A 179 6.84 -3.67 -6.64
N ALA A 180 6.68 -4.31 -5.49
CA ALA A 180 5.93 -5.56 -5.37
C ALA A 180 4.41 -5.35 -5.56
N ARG A 181 3.82 -5.98 -6.57
CA ARG A 181 2.38 -5.94 -6.88
C ARG A 181 1.65 -7.08 -6.15
N LYS A 182 1.53 -6.97 -4.83
CA LYS A 182 0.96 -8.03 -3.99
C LYS A 182 -0.45 -8.46 -4.40
N GLY A 183 -1.27 -7.57 -4.96
CA GLY A 183 -2.59 -7.88 -5.48
C GLY A 183 -2.59 -8.86 -6.66
N ASP A 184 -1.47 -8.93 -7.38
CA ASP A 184 -1.27 -9.80 -8.54
C ASP A 184 -0.60 -11.13 -8.19
N TYR A 185 -0.16 -11.32 -6.94
CA TYR A 185 0.43 -12.57 -6.47
C TYR A 185 -0.58 -13.72 -6.57
N ARG A 186 -0.09 -14.89 -6.96
CA ARG A 186 -0.93 -16.08 -7.05
C ARG A 186 -0.22 -17.28 -6.45
N HIS A 187 -1.03 -18.12 -5.82
CA HIS A 187 -0.63 -19.48 -5.42
C HIS A 187 -1.41 -20.50 -6.21
N PHE A 188 -0.72 -21.52 -6.69
CA PHE A 188 -1.29 -22.60 -7.45
C PHE A 188 -1.10 -23.90 -6.68
N ASN A 189 -2.20 -24.50 -6.25
CA ASN A 189 -2.16 -25.88 -5.78
C ASN A 189 -1.90 -26.77 -6.99
N VAL A 190 -0.81 -27.49 -6.95
CA VAL A 190 -0.42 -28.42 -8.00
C VAL A 190 -1.26 -29.69 -7.90
N SER A 191 -1.60 -30.27 -9.05
CA SER A 191 -2.35 -31.52 -9.11
C SER A 191 -1.62 -32.64 -8.34
N PRO A 192 -2.32 -33.50 -7.59
CA PRO A 192 -1.72 -34.66 -6.93
C PRO A 192 -0.99 -35.61 -7.91
N ALA A 193 -1.39 -35.60 -9.18
CA ALA A 193 -0.71 -36.39 -10.23
C ALA A 193 0.72 -35.92 -10.50
N HIS A 194 1.01 -34.63 -10.19
CA HIS A 194 2.32 -33.99 -10.41
C HIS A 194 3.02 -33.70 -9.06
N ALA A 195 2.45 -34.17 -7.94
CA ALA A 195 3.04 -34.04 -6.62
C ALA A 195 4.33 -34.89 -6.56
N GLY A 196 5.48 -34.24 -6.53
CA GLY A 196 6.81 -34.89 -6.57
C GLY A 196 7.58 -34.69 -7.87
N ASP A 197 6.97 -34.12 -8.90
CA ASP A 197 7.65 -33.68 -10.13
C ASP A 197 7.57 -32.15 -10.26
N ASP A 198 8.64 -31.46 -9.86
CA ASP A 198 8.74 -29.99 -9.90
C ASP A 198 8.65 -29.44 -11.32
N TYR A 199 9.01 -30.22 -12.32
CA TYR A 199 8.95 -29.82 -13.73
C TYR A 199 7.50 -29.72 -14.21
N GLU A 200 6.70 -30.75 -13.93
CA GLU A 200 5.29 -30.79 -14.29
C GLU A 200 4.48 -29.81 -13.44
N ALA A 201 4.82 -29.67 -12.18
CA ALA A 201 4.22 -28.71 -11.26
C ALA A 201 4.39 -27.27 -11.77
N LEU A 202 5.59 -26.90 -12.20
CA LEU A 202 5.90 -25.59 -12.76
C LEU A 202 5.16 -25.36 -14.08
N GLU A 203 5.20 -26.35 -14.98
CA GLU A 203 4.50 -26.30 -16.27
C GLU A 203 3.01 -26.04 -16.09
N GLU A 204 2.36 -26.80 -15.18
CA GLU A 204 0.94 -26.60 -14.85
C GLU A 204 0.65 -25.19 -14.33
N ALA A 205 1.48 -24.70 -13.39
CA ALA A 205 1.29 -23.38 -12.79
C ALA A 205 1.44 -22.24 -13.82
N VAL A 206 2.48 -22.29 -14.66
CA VAL A 206 2.74 -21.30 -15.72
C VAL A 206 1.61 -21.31 -16.74
N ARG A 207 1.18 -22.51 -17.19
CA ARG A 207 0.08 -22.68 -18.14
C ARG A 207 -1.22 -22.10 -17.58
N ARG A 208 -1.60 -22.44 -16.36
CA ARG A 208 -2.81 -21.91 -15.70
C ARG A 208 -2.77 -20.41 -15.53
N ARG A 209 -1.60 -19.86 -15.18
CA ARG A 209 -1.40 -18.41 -15.05
C ARG A 209 -1.68 -17.70 -16.37
N TYR A 210 -0.99 -18.09 -17.44
CA TYR A 210 -1.06 -17.34 -18.70
C TYR A 210 -2.31 -17.60 -19.50
N GLN A 211 -2.89 -18.79 -19.45
CA GLN A 211 -4.23 -19.02 -19.99
C GLN A 211 -5.27 -18.10 -19.35
N ARG A 212 -5.17 -17.90 -18.02
CA ARG A 212 -6.06 -16.98 -17.33
C ARG A 212 -5.79 -15.51 -17.70
N VAL A 213 -4.54 -15.08 -17.73
CA VAL A 213 -4.16 -13.72 -18.11
C VAL A 213 -4.65 -13.40 -19.52
N ILE A 214 -4.48 -14.29 -20.49
CA ILE A 214 -4.96 -14.13 -21.87
C ILE A 214 -6.49 -14.05 -21.91
N LYS A 215 -7.17 -14.97 -21.22
CA LYS A 215 -8.65 -15.00 -21.15
C LYS A 215 -9.23 -13.72 -20.57
N GLU A 216 -8.59 -13.16 -19.54
CA GLU A 216 -9.00 -11.93 -18.86
C GLU A 216 -8.47 -10.66 -19.56
N GLN A 217 -7.79 -10.80 -20.73
CA GLN A 217 -7.12 -9.71 -21.45
C GLN A 217 -6.17 -8.91 -20.56
N GLY A 218 -5.56 -9.59 -19.59
CA GLY A 218 -4.60 -9.02 -18.67
C GLY A 218 -3.25 -8.76 -19.32
N ARG A 219 -2.40 -8.03 -18.59
CA ARG A 219 -1.04 -7.73 -19.07
C ARG A 219 -0.10 -8.91 -18.82
N LEU A 220 0.58 -9.37 -19.86
CA LEU A 220 1.69 -10.33 -19.78
C LEU A 220 2.94 -9.66 -19.17
N PRO A 221 3.84 -10.43 -18.52
CA PRO A 221 5.12 -9.91 -18.08
C PRO A 221 6.05 -9.64 -19.26
N ASP A 222 6.94 -8.66 -19.09
CA ASP A 222 8.05 -8.40 -20.03
C ASP A 222 9.23 -9.32 -19.71
N LEU A 223 9.31 -9.82 -18.47
CA LEU A 223 10.32 -10.78 -18.01
C LEU A 223 9.68 -11.83 -17.11
N LEU A 224 9.92 -13.11 -17.47
CA LEU A 224 9.57 -14.25 -16.65
C LEU A 224 10.83 -14.85 -16.02
N LEU A 225 10.87 -14.88 -14.70
CA LEU A 225 11.91 -15.52 -13.91
C LEU A 225 11.42 -16.88 -13.38
N ILE A 226 12.27 -17.87 -13.43
CA ILE A 226 12.04 -19.19 -12.86
C ILE A 226 13.10 -19.43 -11.80
N ASP A 227 12.67 -19.58 -10.55
CA ASP A 227 13.56 -20.00 -9.46
C ASP A 227 13.76 -21.51 -9.54
N GLY A 228 14.76 -21.92 -10.34
CA GLY A 228 14.98 -23.31 -10.62
C GLY A 228 16.09 -23.57 -11.65
N GLY A 229 16.30 -24.84 -11.96
CA GLY A 229 17.32 -25.28 -12.89
C GLY A 229 16.92 -25.15 -14.36
N LYS A 230 17.89 -25.47 -15.26
CA LYS A 230 17.68 -25.41 -16.73
C LYS A 230 16.48 -26.21 -17.22
N GLY A 231 16.18 -27.34 -16.59
CA GLY A 231 15.05 -28.19 -16.98
C GLY A 231 13.71 -27.54 -16.68
N GLN A 232 13.57 -26.89 -15.51
CA GLN A 232 12.39 -26.13 -15.15
C GLN A 232 12.18 -24.94 -16.10
N MET A 233 13.26 -24.22 -16.42
CA MET A 233 13.22 -23.13 -17.39
C MET A 233 12.75 -23.63 -18.77
N GLN A 234 13.23 -24.78 -19.27
CA GLN A 234 12.79 -25.31 -20.54
C GLN A 234 11.31 -25.68 -20.55
N ARG A 235 10.78 -26.23 -19.45
CA ARG A 235 9.34 -26.52 -19.31
C ARG A 235 8.50 -25.24 -19.35
N ALA A 236 8.89 -24.24 -18.58
CA ALA A 236 8.22 -22.94 -18.61
C ALA A 236 8.27 -22.31 -20.01
N TRP A 237 9.41 -22.39 -20.68
CA TRP A 237 9.60 -21.87 -22.04
C TRP A 237 8.67 -22.55 -23.07
N SER A 238 8.52 -23.87 -23.01
CA SER A 238 7.62 -24.60 -23.93
C SER A 238 6.16 -24.11 -23.78
N VAL A 239 5.73 -23.81 -22.56
CA VAL A 239 4.37 -23.27 -22.32
C VAL A 239 4.20 -21.86 -22.88
N VAL A 240 5.24 -21.03 -22.79
CA VAL A 240 5.17 -19.64 -23.28
C VAL A 240 5.16 -19.55 -24.80
N GLN A 241 5.66 -20.60 -25.50
CA GLN A 241 5.66 -20.68 -26.95
C GLN A 241 4.34 -21.18 -27.56
N GLU A 242 3.42 -21.73 -26.78
CA GLU A 242 2.07 -22.16 -27.20
C GLU A 242 1.12 -20.97 -27.38
#